data_4c1cf021764cc31c0675195840e4ca9b
#
_entry.id   4c1cf021764cc31c0675195840e4ca9b
#
_cell.length_a   1.000
_cell.length_b   1.000
_cell.length_c   1.000
_cell.angle_alpha   90.00
_cell.angle_beta   90.00
_cell.angle_gamma   90.00
#
_symmetry.space_group_name_H-M   'P 1'
#
loop_
_entity.id
_entity.type
_entity.pdbx_description
1 polymer ?
#
loop_
_entity_poly.entity_id
_entity_poly.type
_entity_poly.pdbx_seq_one_letter_code
_entity_poly.pdbx_strand_id
1 'polypeptide(L)'
;SLRIILEIEEPASNHNGGELLFGDDEYLYIFTGDGGMAGDPFGTFGNAQNKSALLGKVLRIDVNNNDRGPLYRIPPDNPFVSDPTARPEVYAYGVRNMWRCSFDRGDPQTKQGKGRLFCGDVGQNKYEEVDIVEKGKNYGWRAREGFSCYDKKLCTNSSLDDVLPIYAYPHKMGKSVTGGYVYRGCESPNLNGLYIFGDFMSGRLMSLKEDHATGEWQYNEICMGTGQTCMFPGLINNYYQYIISFAEDEAGDQYFLSTGVPSATAAHGVVYKVVDTSRTAPPGKCQVEPSPVKVKSKRIPFVPKEKFIMKAPTPHPRLKSTTEAPRGGEPQTPRSPAPGNRGGTAENGGRTPGNRGGTAENGGRAPGNRGRTEEGGQRRRKRPPGNGSVRLMRRGRRGRARGRVEIFIDGEWGTVCDDGWGLSAAAVVCRQLGFPHAVRAAKKAEFGQGSSLRILLDDVQCSGQERTLLECSHADVGTHNCSHEEDAGVECSREEV
;
A
#
# COMPACT_ATOMS: atom_id res chain seq x y z
N SER A 1 -3.84 -20.69 -27.87
CA SER A 1 -4.63 -19.46 -28.00
C SER A 1 -5.06 -19.02 -26.62
N LEU A 2 -4.91 -17.75 -26.31
CA LEU A 2 -5.50 -17.13 -25.12
C LEU A 2 -7.02 -17.12 -25.28
N ARG A 3 -7.73 -17.46 -24.20
CA ARG A 3 -9.18 -17.43 -24.12
C ARG A 3 -9.59 -16.68 -22.86
N ILE A 4 -10.37 -15.62 -23.01
CA ILE A 4 -10.97 -14.90 -21.87
C ILE A 4 -12.14 -15.74 -21.36
N ILE A 5 -12.16 -16.05 -20.06
CA ILE A 5 -13.20 -16.83 -19.41
C ILE A 5 -14.26 -15.91 -18.83
N LEU A 6 -13.85 -14.89 -18.10
CA LEU A 6 -14.70 -13.92 -17.45
C LEU A 6 -14.01 -12.55 -17.48
N GLU A 7 -14.77 -11.52 -17.73
CA GLU A 7 -14.34 -10.13 -17.73
C GLU A 7 -15.22 -9.35 -16.76
N ILE A 8 -14.60 -8.64 -15.84
CA ILE A 8 -15.30 -7.86 -14.80
C ILE A 8 -14.81 -6.43 -14.92
N GLU A 9 -15.73 -5.51 -15.17
CA GLU A 9 -15.42 -4.08 -15.23
C GLU A 9 -15.26 -3.53 -13.81
N GLU A 10 -14.14 -2.83 -13.59
CA GLU A 10 -13.83 -2.20 -12.31
C GLU A 10 -13.84 -0.67 -12.43
N PRO A 11 -14.59 0.03 -11.57
CA PRO A 11 -14.74 1.47 -11.66
C PRO A 11 -13.52 2.27 -11.19
N ALA A 12 -12.60 1.65 -10.44
CA ALA A 12 -11.39 2.27 -9.95
C ALA A 12 -10.17 1.34 -10.08
N SER A 13 -8.98 1.87 -9.87
CA SER A 13 -7.71 1.15 -10.02
C SER A 13 -7.25 0.38 -8.78
N ASN A 14 -8.01 0.45 -7.69
CA ASN A 14 -7.73 -0.21 -6.42
C ASN A 14 -8.86 -1.16 -5.99
N HIS A 15 -8.62 -1.98 -4.96
CA HIS A 15 -9.50 -3.04 -4.47
C HIS A 15 -9.85 -4.07 -5.56
N ASN A 16 -8.84 -4.49 -6.29
CA ASN A 16 -9.03 -5.41 -7.41
C ASN A 16 -9.12 -6.89 -6.97
N GLY A 17 -8.94 -7.20 -5.68
CA GLY A 17 -8.86 -8.58 -5.20
C GLY A 17 -7.67 -9.32 -5.82
N GLY A 18 -7.94 -10.36 -6.60
CA GLY A 18 -6.95 -10.98 -7.49
C GLY A 18 -6.48 -12.37 -7.10
N GLU A 19 -6.99 -12.97 -6.04
CA GLU A 19 -6.72 -14.38 -5.73
C GLU A 19 -7.57 -15.29 -6.63
N LEU A 20 -6.94 -16.38 -7.08
CA LEU A 20 -7.58 -17.45 -7.85
C LEU A 20 -7.21 -18.79 -7.23
N LEU A 21 -8.21 -19.56 -6.80
CA LEU A 21 -8.00 -20.86 -6.17
C LEU A 21 -8.90 -21.92 -6.79
N PHE A 22 -8.39 -23.15 -6.88
CA PHE A 22 -9.25 -24.32 -7.07
C PHE A 22 -9.56 -24.96 -5.71
N GLY A 23 -10.84 -25.17 -5.45
CA GLY A 23 -11.27 -25.94 -4.28
C GLY A 23 -11.08 -27.44 -4.48
N ASP A 24 -11.21 -28.23 -3.40
CA ASP A 24 -11.27 -29.71 -3.47
C ASP A 24 -12.48 -30.20 -4.33
N ASP A 25 -13.44 -29.32 -4.58
CA ASP A 25 -14.61 -29.54 -5.43
C ASP A 25 -14.31 -29.32 -6.94
N GLU A 26 -13.06 -29.05 -7.28
CA GLU A 26 -12.56 -28.81 -8.64
C GLU A 26 -13.12 -27.53 -9.31
N TYR A 27 -13.83 -26.67 -8.58
CA TYR A 27 -14.32 -25.37 -9.09
C TYR A 27 -13.32 -24.27 -8.86
N LEU A 28 -13.37 -23.25 -9.75
CA LEU A 28 -12.52 -22.06 -9.65
C LEU A 28 -13.21 -21.02 -8.78
N TYR A 29 -12.51 -20.60 -7.74
CA TYR A 29 -12.87 -19.49 -6.86
C TYR A 29 -12.12 -18.24 -7.30
N ILE A 30 -12.85 -17.13 -7.44
CA ILE A 30 -12.32 -15.83 -7.89
C ILE A 30 -12.70 -14.79 -6.85
N PHE A 31 -11.72 -14.06 -6.36
CA PHE A 31 -11.91 -13.05 -5.32
C PHE A 31 -11.82 -11.66 -5.94
N THR A 32 -12.90 -10.88 -5.80
CA THR A 32 -13.00 -9.52 -6.33
C THR A 32 -13.15 -8.52 -5.21
N GLY A 33 -12.50 -7.37 -5.32
CA GLY A 33 -12.75 -6.25 -4.43
C GLY A 33 -14.08 -5.54 -4.73
N ASP A 34 -14.42 -4.56 -3.90
CA ASP A 34 -15.67 -3.79 -4.02
C ASP A 34 -15.68 -2.82 -5.22
N GLY A 35 -14.57 -2.74 -5.96
CA GLY A 35 -14.40 -1.85 -7.12
C GLY A 35 -13.74 -0.54 -6.78
N GLY A 36 -13.18 -0.42 -5.56
CA GLY A 36 -12.34 0.69 -5.14
C GLY A 36 -13.08 1.90 -4.58
N MET A 37 -12.34 2.95 -4.37
CA MET A 37 -12.74 4.18 -3.70
C MET A 37 -13.11 3.97 -2.21
N ALA A 38 -13.15 5.06 -1.44
CA ALA A 38 -13.42 4.96 -0.01
C ALA A 38 -14.90 4.66 0.27
N GLY A 39 -15.13 3.61 1.08
CA GLY A 39 -16.47 3.29 1.58
C GLY A 39 -17.43 2.72 0.56
N ASP A 40 -16.96 2.06 -0.50
CA ASP A 40 -17.80 1.42 -1.52
C ASP A 40 -18.97 2.33 -1.98
N PRO A 41 -18.69 3.45 -2.65
CA PRO A 41 -19.69 4.49 -2.90
C PRO A 41 -20.66 4.15 -4.04
N PHE A 42 -20.63 2.93 -4.55
CA PHE A 42 -21.36 2.51 -5.72
C PHE A 42 -22.80 2.09 -5.40
N GLY A 43 -23.78 2.82 -5.93
CA GLY A 43 -25.20 2.55 -5.69
C GLY A 43 -25.63 2.81 -4.23
N THR A 44 -26.83 2.33 -3.88
CA THR A 44 -27.43 2.62 -2.57
C THR A 44 -26.73 1.92 -1.41
N PHE A 45 -26.26 0.70 -1.65
CA PHE A 45 -25.72 -0.19 -0.60
C PHE A 45 -24.25 -0.57 -0.81
N GLY A 46 -23.62 -0.06 -1.87
CA GLY A 46 -22.32 -0.48 -2.34
C GLY A 46 -22.37 -1.73 -3.23
N ASN A 47 -21.26 -1.99 -3.94
CA ASN A 47 -21.10 -3.20 -4.73
C ASN A 47 -21.08 -4.45 -3.84
N ALA A 48 -20.43 -4.36 -2.69
CA ALA A 48 -20.24 -5.51 -1.80
C ALA A 48 -21.56 -6.13 -1.35
N GLN A 49 -22.56 -5.31 -0.99
CA GLN A 49 -23.89 -5.77 -0.58
C GLN A 49 -24.85 -6.03 -1.76
N ASN A 50 -24.47 -5.66 -2.98
CA ASN A 50 -25.30 -5.87 -4.16
C ASN A 50 -25.00 -7.23 -4.81
N LYS A 51 -25.87 -8.23 -4.57
CA LYS A 51 -25.71 -9.57 -5.15
C LYS A 51 -25.82 -9.63 -6.68
N SER A 52 -26.36 -8.58 -7.32
CA SER A 52 -26.41 -8.49 -8.79
C SER A 52 -25.09 -8.00 -9.42
N ALA A 53 -24.13 -7.53 -8.61
CA ALA A 53 -22.78 -7.17 -9.03
C ALA A 53 -21.79 -8.31 -8.76
N LEU A 54 -20.74 -8.40 -9.56
CA LEU A 54 -19.62 -9.35 -9.37
C LEU A 54 -18.49 -8.80 -8.49
N LEU A 55 -18.56 -7.52 -8.12
CA LEU A 55 -17.58 -6.83 -7.27
C LEU A 55 -17.93 -6.98 -5.78
N GLY A 56 -16.93 -7.06 -4.93
CA GLY A 56 -17.06 -7.29 -3.49
C GLY A 56 -17.56 -8.70 -3.18
N LYS A 57 -17.03 -9.70 -3.88
CA LYS A 57 -17.54 -11.07 -3.91
C LYS A 57 -16.43 -12.12 -3.86
N VAL A 58 -16.81 -13.28 -3.38
CA VAL A 58 -16.17 -14.53 -3.75
C VAL A 58 -17.06 -15.19 -4.79
N LEU A 59 -16.53 -15.40 -6.00
CA LEU A 59 -17.23 -16.07 -7.09
C LEU A 59 -16.76 -17.52 -7.19
N ARG A 60 -17.66 -18.42 -7.64
CA ARG A 60 -17.34 -19.84 -7.85
C ARG A 60 -17.93 -20.30 -9.16
N ILE A 61 -17.07 -20.77 -10.07
CA ILE A 61 -17.45 -21.19 -11.43
C ILE A 61 -16.82 -22.53 -11.79
N ASP A 62 -17.46 -23.27 -12.67
CA ASP A 62 -16.95 -24.50 -13.27
C ASP A 62 -16.30 -24.22 -14.62
N VAL A 63 -14.99 -24.39 -14.66
CA VAL A 63 -14.17 -24.23 -15.89
C VAL A 63 -13.80 -25.58 -16.53
N ASN A 64 -14.31 -26.69 -16.01
CA ASN A 64 -14.05 -28.01 -16.54
C ASN A 64 -14.75 -28.19 -17.91
N ASN A 65 -14.08 -28.88 -18.83
CA ASN A 65 -14.61 -29.21 -20.15
C ASN A 65 -15.15 -28.00 -20.96
N ASN A 66 -14.47 -26.85 -20.82
CA ASN A 66 -14.85 -25.61 -21.50
C ASN A 66 -14.22 -25.41 -22.88
N ASP A 67 -13.55 -26.41 -23.46
CA ASP A 67 -12.90 -26.35 -24.77
C ASP A 67 -13.92 -26.14 -25.91
N ARG A 68 -15.10 -26.68 -25.75
CA ARG A 68 -16.23 -26.55 -26.68
C ARG A 68 -17.49 -26.22 -25.88
N GLY A 69 -18.11 -25.07 -26.15
CA GLY A 69 -19.33 -24.62 -25.47
C GLY A 69 -19.11 -23.36 -24.64
N PRO A 70 -19.85 -23.17 -23.54
CA PRO A 70 -19.76 -21.97 -22.72
C PRO A 70 -18.37 -21.86 -22.09
N LEU A 71 -17.94 -20.64 -21.84
CA LEU A 71 -16.62 -20.33 -21.26
C LEU A 71 -16.47 -20.90 -19.84
N TYR A 72 -17.55 -20.91 -19.11
CA TYR A 72 -17.70 -21.56 -17.80
C TYR A 72 -19.15 -21.97 -17.58
N ARG A 73 -19.40 -22.72 -16.54
CA ARG A 73 -20.74 -23.09 -16.05
C ARG A 73 -20.90 -22.65 -14.62
N ILE A 74 -22.15 -22.59 -14.19
CA ILE A 74 -22.47 -22.34 -12.80
C ILE A 74 -22.55 -23.68 -12.06
N PRO A 75 -21.82 -23.88 -10.97
CA PRO A 75 -21.99 -25.03 -10.10
C PRO A 75 -23.45 -25.12 -9.63
N PRO A 76 -24.12 -26.28 -9.75
CA PRO A 76 -25.55 -26.39 -9.46
C PRO A 76 -25.91 -26.12 -8.00
N ASP A 77 -24.91 -26.23 -7.13
CA ASP A 77 -25.02 -25.99 -5.69
C ASP A 77 -24.55 -24.59 -5.25
N ASN A 78 -24.29 -23.68 -6.18
CA ASN A 78 -24.04 -22.29 -5.80
C ASN A 78 -25.25 -21.70 -5.06
N PRO A 79 -25.02 -20.87 -4.02
CA PRO A 79 -26.08 -20.50 -3.09
C PRO A 79 -27.18 -19.65 -3.69
N PHE A 80 -26.92 -18.94 -4.77
CA PHE A 80 -27.85 -17.97 -5.36
C PHE A 80 -28.37 -18.35 -6.76
N VAL A 81 -28.22 -19.61 -7.20
CA VAL A 81 -28.68 -20.06 -8.52
C VAL A 81 -30.20 -19.90 -8.73
N SER A 82 -30.99 -19.91 -7.65
CA SER A 82 -32.43 -19.74 -7.68
C SER A 82 -32.90 -18.33 -7.35
N ASP A 83 -31.97 -17.41 -7.04
CA ASP A 83 -32.28 -16.01 -6.72
C ASP A 83 -32.20 -15.17 -8.02
N PRO A 84 -33.32 -14.72 -8.59
CA PRO A 84 -33.33 -13.95 -9.84
C PRO A 84 -32.71 -12.55 -9.68
N THR A 85 -32.50 -12.11 -8.45
CA THR A 85 -31.86 -10.78 -8.14
C THR A 85 -30.38 -10.86 -7.91
N ALA A 86 -29.82 -12.06 -7.88
CA ALA A 86 -28.41 -12.30 -7.65
C ALA A 86 -27.71 -12.85 -8.90
N ARG A 87 -26.41 -12.64 -8.98
CA ARG A 87 -25.55 -13.31 -9.96
C ARG A 87 -25.30 -14.74 -9.49
N PRO A 88 -25.52 -15.75 -10.33
CA PRO A 88 -25.38 -17.14 -9.93
C PRO A 88 -23.91 -17.57 -9.70
N GLU A 89 -22.95 -16.78 -10.14
CA GLU A 89 -21.53 -16.97 -9.87
C GLU A 89 -21.17 -16.72 -8.40
N VAL A 90 -22.00 -15.95 -7.67
CA VAL A 90 -21.69 -15.52 -6.29
C VAL A 90 -21.71 -16.71 -5.34
N TYR A 91 -20.59 -16.90 -4.64
CA TYR A 91 -20.41 -17.88 -3.58
C TYR A 91 -20.59 -17.25 -2.19
N ALA A 92 -19.97 -16.07 -1.99
CA ALA A 92 -20.10 -15.24 -0.80
C ALA A 92 -20.04 -13.76 -1.20
N TYR A 93 -20.49 -12.86 -0.33
CA TYR A 93 -20.59 -11.44 -0.64
C TYR A 93 -20.32 -10.56 0.59
N GLY A 94 -20.30 -9.24 0.40
CA GLY A 94 -20.06 -8.31 1.49
C GLY A 94 -18.59 -8.22 1.88
N VAL A 95 -17.68 -8.44 0.92
CA VAL A 95 -16.22 -8.33 1.13
C VAL A 95 -15.70 -7.04 0.54
N ARG A 96 -14.64 -6.49 1.12
CA ARG A 96 -14.05 -5.25 0.66
C ARG A 96 -12.93 -5.48 -0.36
N ASN A 97 -11.89 -6.21 0.03
CA ASN A 97 -10.75 -6.49 -0.83
C ASN A 97 -9.97 -7.70 -0.29
N MET A 98 -10.55 -8.90 -0.44
CA MET A 98 -9.85 -10.13 -0.07
C MET A 98 -8.63 -10.31 -0.95
N TRP A 99 -7.44 -10.14 -0.36
CA TRP A 99 -6.21 -10.07 -1.13
C TRP A 99 -5.57 -11.44 -1.32
N ARG A 100 -5.34 -12.19 -0.23
CA ARG A 100 -4.88 -13.57 -0.31
C ARG A 100 -5.77 -14.48 0.51
N CYS A 101 -6.09 -15.60 -0.10
CA CYS A 101 -6.92 -16.64 0.48
C CYS A 101 -6.23 -18.00 0.33
N SER A 102 -6.64 -18.95 1.15
CA SER A 102 -6.15 -20.32 1.06
C SER A 102 -7.15 -21.33 1.62
N PHE A 103 -7.17 -22.52 1.07
CA PHE A 103 -7.89 -23.65 1.66
C PHE A 103 -7.01 -24.37 2.69
N ASP A 104 -7.55 -24.64 3.88
CA ASP A 104 -6.94 -25.55 4.85
C ASP A 104 -6.97 -26.96 4.28
N ARG A 105 -5.81 -27.57 4.04
CA ARG A 105 -5.72 -28.96 3.57
C ARG A 105 -6.08 -29.99 4.64
N GLY A 106 -6.33 -29.52 5.87
CA GLY A 106 -6.69 -30.32 7.03
C GLY A 106 -5.51 -30.97 7.74
N ASP A 107 -5.74 -31.30 8.98
CA ASP A 107 -4.75 -32.00 9.77
C ASP A 107 -4.31 -33.30 9.05
N PRO A 108 -3.01 -33.60 8.96
CA PRO A 108 -2.51 -34.75 8.20
C PRO A 108 -3.09 -36.08 8.63
N GLN A 109 -3.43 -36.23 9.91
CA GLN A 109 -3.91 -37.50 10.51
C GLN A 109 -5.43 -37.54 10.60
N THR A 110 -6.04 -36.48 11.16
CA THR A 110 -7.48 -36.44 11.47
C THR A 110 -8.33 -35.84 10.37
N LYS A 111 -7.70 -35.13 9.42
CA LYS A 111 -8.36 -34.30 8.39
C LYS A 111 -9.20 -33.15 8.95
N GLN A 112 -9.09 -32.87 10.25
CA GLN A 112 -9.78 -31.72 10.86
C GLN A 112 -9.40 -30.41 10.19
N GLY A 113 -10.39 -29.57 9.92
CA GLY A 113 -10.24 -28.29 9.27
C GLY A 113 -10.18 -28.32 7.75
N LYS A 114 -10.15 -29.52 7.12
CA LYS A 114 -10.04 -29.65 5.67
C LYS A 114 -11.15 -28.91 4.94
N GLY A 115 -10.76 -28.11 3.92
CA GLY A 115 -11.67 -27.40 3.04
C GLY A 115 -12.19 -26.05 3.58
N ARG A 116 -11.76 -25.62 4.78
CA ARG A 116 -12.05 -24.26 5.26
C ARG A 116 -11.27 -23.26 4.43
N LEU A 117 -11.94 -22.21 3.99
CA LEU A 117 -11.38 -21.16 3.16
C LEU A 117 -11.06 -19.94 4.03
N PHE A 118 -9.79 -19.67 4.26
CA PHE A 118 -9.29 -18.54 5.02
C PHE A 118 -8.93 -17.39 4.09
N CYS A 119 -9.34 -16.18 4.42
CA CYS A 119 -9.03 -14.96 3.66
C CYS A 119 -8.60 -13.82 4.57
N GLY A 120 -7.68 -12.98 4.08
CA GLY A 120 -7.45 -11.66 4.64
C GLY A 120 -8.24 -10.63 3.85
N ASP A 121 -9.17 -9.92 4.48
CA ASP A 121 -9.93 -8.83 3.88
C ASP A 121 -9.39 -7.48 4.34
N VAL A 122 -8.88 -6.69 3.40
CA VAL A 122 -8.23 -5.40 3.69
C VAL A 122 -9.28 -4.38 4.08
N GLY A 123 -9.11 -3.81 5.27
CA GLY A 123 -10.00 -2.82 5.84
C GLY A 123 -9.86 -1.41 5.26
N GLN A 124 -10.72 -0.49 5.73
CA GLN A 124 -10.78 0.88 5.22
C GLN A 124 -10.02 1.88 6.10
N ASN A 125 -10.42 1.98 7.37
CA ASN A 125 -9.95 3.04 8.26
C ASN A 125 -9.49 2.57 9.63
N LYS A 126 -9.99 1.42 10.11
CA LYS A 126 -9.85 1.04 11.51
C LYS A 126 -9.30 -0.35 11.73
N TYR A 127 -9.75 -1.31 10.93
CA TYR A 127 -9.49 -2.72 11.17
C TYR A 127 -9.13 -3.44 9.88
N GLU A 128 -8.21 -4.37 10.01
CA GLU A 128 -7.95 -5.45 9.06
C GLU A 128 -8.64 -6.71 9.55
N GLU A 129 -9.10 -7.59 8.66
CA GLU A 129 -9.94 -8.73 8.99
C GLU A 129 -9.35 -10.05 8.47
N VAL A 130 -9.57 -11.10 9.26
CA VAL A 130 -9.35 -12.48 8.83
C VAL A 130 -10.68 -13.21 8.92
N ASP A 131 -11.09 -13.80 7.80
CA ASP A 131 -12.37 -14.47 7.65
C ASP A 131 -12.20 -15.96 7.31
N ILE A 132 -13.17 -16.77 7.75
CA ILE A 132 -13.41 -18.10 7.18
C ILE A 132 -14.62 -17.97 6.25
N VAL A 133 -14.38 -18.13 4.96
CA VAL A 133 -15.41 -17.90 3.94
C VAL A 133 -16.27 -19.13 3.74
N GLU A 134 -17.56 -18.97 3.99
CA GLU A 134 -18.58 -19.99 3.87
C GLU A 134 -19.59 -19.66 2.76
N LYS A 135 -20.16 -20.70 2.17
CA LYS A 135 -21.13 -20.61 1.09
C LYS A 135 -22.38 -19.82 1.51
N GLY A 136 -22.74 -18.81 0.71
CA GLY A 136 -23.96 -18.01 0.88
C GLY A 136 -23.87 -16.91 1.93
N LYS A 137 -22.74 -16.77 2.61
CA LYS A 137 -22.60 -15.83 3.72
C LYS A 137 -22.26 -14.41 3.26
N ASN A 138 -22.66 -13.45 4.10
CA ASN A 138 -22.39 -12.02 3.99
C ASN A 138 -21.31 -11.62 5.00
N TYR A 139 -20.23 -10.98 4.56
CA TYR A 139 -19.08 -10.56 5.41
C TYR A 139 -19.19 -9.08 5.84
N GLY A 140 -20.35 -8.47 5.64
CA GLY A 140 -20.74 -7.23 6.29
C GLY A 140 -20.23 -5.94 5.69
N TRP A 141 -19.25 -5.92 4.82
CA TRP A 141 -18.79 -4.69 4.17
C TRP A 141 -19.90 -4.14 3.24
N ARG A 142 -20.24 -2.86 3.20
CA ARG A 142 -19.70 -1.75 4.00
C ARG A 142 -20.49 -1.45 5.27
N ALA A 143 -21.38 -2.27 5.72
CA ALA A 143 -22.09 -2.05 6.98
C ALA A 143 -21.14 -2.09 8.15
N ARG A 144 -20.18 -3.01 8.13
CA ARG A 144 -19.16 -3.19 9.16
C ARG A 144 -17.75 -3.10 8.61
N GLU A 145 -16.84 -2.84 9.54
CA GLU A 145 -15.39 -2.96 9.39
C GLU A 145 -14.87 -3.59 10.69
N GLY A 146 -14.35 -4.81 10.60
CA GLY A 146 -14.11 -5.64 11.78
C GLY A 146 -15.39 -5.87 12.58
N PHE A 147 -15.26 -5.77 13.88
CA PHE A 147 -16.40 -5.86 14.80
C PHE A 147 -17.18 -4.53 14.91
N SER A 148 -16.77 -3.48 14.22
CA SER A 148 -17.34 -2.15 14.36
C SER A 148 -18.33 -1.82 13.25
N CYS A 149 -19.34 -1.02 13.59
CA CYS A 149 -20.24 -0.42 12.61
C CYS A 149 -19.51 0.66 11.81
N TYR A 150 -19.48 0.52 10.47
CA TYR A 150 -18.94 1.51 9.55
C TYR A 150 -20.06 2.42 9.00
N ASP A 151 -21.05 1.84 8.30
CA ASP A 151 -22.23 2.57 7.85
C ASP A 151 -23.41 2.33 8.81
N LYS A 152 -23.72 3.34 9.62
CA LYS A 152 -24.78 3.24 10.65
C LYS A 152 -26.15 2.88 10.06
N LYS A 153 -26.45 3.30 8.83
CA LYS A 153 -27.75 3.00 8.20
C LYS A 153 -27.88 1.52 7.85
N LEU A 154 -26.75 0.90 7.48
CA LEU A 154 -26.71 -0.51 7.10
C LEU A 154 -26.57 -1.42 8.31
N CYS A 155 -25.64 -1.13 9.25
CA CYS A 155 -25.36 -2.01 10.37
C CYS A 155 -26.44 -2.02 11.44
N THR A 156 -27.34 -1.04 11.48
CA THR A 156 -28.52 -1.05 12.36
C THR A 156 -29.74 -1.70 11.72
N ASN A 157 -29.62 -2.12 10.46
CA ASN A 157 -30.69 -2.84 9.77
C ASN A 157 -30.79 -4.26 10.34
N SER A 158 -31.95 -4.60 10.90
CA SER A 158 -32.24 -5.94 11.46
C SER A 158 -32.21 -7.08 10.42
N SER A 159 -32.24 -6.73 9.12
CA SER A 159 -32.11 -7.69 8.02
C SER A 159 -30.70 -7.96 7.59
N LEU A 160 -29.70 -7.29 8.19
CA LEU A 160 -28.30 -7.58 7.95
C LEU A 160 -27.95 -8.91 8.64
N ASP A 161 -27.76 -9.96 7.85
CA ASP A 161 -27.31 -11.27 8.31
C ASP A 161 -25.85 -11.42 7.94
N ASP A 162 -24.97 -10.79 8.73
CA ASP A 162 -23.54 -10.75 8.50
C ASP A 162 -22.77 -11.69 9.43
N VAL A 163 -21.73 -12.31 8.89
CA VAL A 163 -20.74 -13.09 9.63
C VAL A 163 -19.63 -12.19 10.07
N LEU A 164 -19.29 -12.24 11.35
CA LEU A 164 -18.16 -11.49 11.90
C LEU A 164 -16.84 -12.21 11.60
N PRO A 165 -15.74 -11.46 11.43
CA PRO A 165 -14.42 -12.05 11.21
C PRO A 165 -13.99 -12.92 12.41
N ILE A 166 -13.20 -13.94 12.16
CA ILE A 166 -12.59 -14.74 13.24
C ILE A 166 -11.55 -13.94 14.01
N TYR A 167 -10.96 -12.93 13.36
CA TYR A 167 -10.02 -12.01 13.99
C TYR A 167 -10.02 -10.67 13.24
N ALA A 168 -9.96 -9.58 13.98
CA ALA A 168 -9.75 -8.27 13.43
C ALA A 168 -8.74 -7.50 14.28
N TYR A 169 -7.81 -6.78 13.63
CA TYR A 169 -6.81 -5.99 14.31
C TYR A 169 -6.82 -4.52 13.85
N PRO A 170 -6.55 -3.60 14.77
CA PRO A 170 -6.63 -2.16 14.46
C PRO A 170 -5.43 -1.71 13.62
N HIS A 171 -5.62 -0.64 12.84
CA HIS A 171 -4.60 -0.02 11.99
C HIS A 171 -3.32 0.45 12.71
N LYS A 172 -3.34 0.50 14.03
CA LYS A 172 -2.11 0.70 14.83
C LYS A 172 -1.17 -0.52 14.83
N MET A 173 -1.68 -1.71 14.47
CA MET A 173 -0.90 -2.94 14.35
C MET A 173 -0.45 -3.20 12.92
N GLY A 174 -1.31 -2.96 11.94
CA GLY A 174 -1.05 -3.12 10.52
C GLY A 174 -2.18 -2.46 9.73
N LYS A 175 -1.96 -2.21 8.45
CA LYS A 175 -2.90 -1.43 7.62
C LYS A 175 -3.27 -2.12 6.30
N SER A 176 -2.81 -3.33 6.09
CA SER A 176 -3.14 -4.11 4.89
C SER A 176 -2.83 -5.56 5.14
N VAL A 177 -3.84 -6.30 5.58
CA VAL A 177 -3.70 -7.74 5.75
C VAL A 177 -3.41 -8.40 4.41
N THR A 178 -2.32 -9.18 4.36
CA THR A 178 -2.01 -9.95 3.14
C THR A 178 -2.86 -11.21 3.06
N GLY A 179 -3.13 -11.84 4.18
CA GLY A 179 -3.66 -13.20 4.30
C GLY A 179 -2.56 -14.20 4.61
N GLY A 180 -2.83 -15.49 4.49
CA GLY A 180 -1.90 -16.55 4.88
C GLY A 180 -2.44 -17.94 4.65
N TYR A 181 -1.86 -18.94 5.35
CA TYR A 181 -2.22 -20.35 5.27
C TYR A 181 -2.33 -20.99 6.65
N VAL A 182 -3.16 -22.01 6.79
CA VAL A 182 -3.07 -22.91 7.95
C VAL A 182 -1.88 -23.83 7.76
N TYR A 183 -0.90 -23.76 8.66
CA TYR A 183 0.28 -24.61 8.57
C TYR A 183 -0.09 -26.07 8.78
N ARG A 184 0.22 -26.92 7.81
CA ARG A 184 -0.01 -28.37 7.85
C ARG A 184 1.25 -29.16 7.48
N GLY A 185 2.40 -28.47 7.51
CA GLY A 185 3.67 -29.03 7.14
C GLY A 185 4.21 -30.06 8.11
N CYS A 186 5.05 -30.91 7.58
CA CYS A 186 5.72 -31.96 8.34
C CYS A 186 6.95 -31.45 9.09
N GLU A 187 7.67 -30.46 8.53
CA GLU A 187 9.00 -30.07 9.04
C GLU A 187 8.93 -29.41 10.41
N SER A 188 7.89 -28.62 10.68
CA SER A 188 7.71 -27.87 11.92
C SER A 188 6.42 -28.27 12.64
N PRO A 189 6.37 -29.44 13.29
CA PRO A 189 5.13 -30.04 13.82
C PRO A 189 4.44 -29.18 14.90
N ASN A 190 5.16 -28.30 15.60
CA ASN A 190 4.56 -27.38 16.58
C ASN A 190 3.69 -26.30 15.93
N LEU A 191 3.90 -26.04 14.65
CA LEU A 191 3.11 -25.03 13.89
C LEU A 191 1.80 -25.62 13.35
N ASN A 192 1.61 -26.94 13.40
CA ASN A 192 0.41 -27.58 12.85
C ASN A 192 -0.88 -26.99 13.44
N GLY A 193 -1.77 -26.56 12.57
CA GLY A 193 -3.05 -25.95 12.92
C GLY A 193 -3.01 -24.43 13.17
N LEU A 194 -1.85 -23.82 13.14
CA LEU A 194 -1.76 -22.35 13.20
C LEU A 194 -2.08 -21.76 11.82
N TYR A 195 -3.02 -20.82 11.77
CA TYR A 195 -3.16 -19.94 10.61
C TYR A 195 -2.09 -18.86 10.70
N ILE A 196 -1.10 -18.92 9.82
CA ILE A 196 0.03 -17.99 9.79
C ILE A 196 -0.21 -17.01 8.64
N PHE A 197 -0.24 -15.71 8.95
CA PHE A 197 -0.60 -14.66 8.03
C PHE A 197 0.26 -13.41 8.25
N GLY A 198 0.24 -12.50 7.31
CA GLY A 198 1.05 -11.28 7.35
C GLY A 198 0.27 -10.01 7.08
N ASP A 199 0.92 -8.89 7.37
CA ASP A 199 0.47 -7.55 7.01
C ASP A 199 1.50 -6.88 6.09
N PHE A 200 1.04 -6.38 4.97
CA PHE A 200 1.88 -5.77 3.94
C PHE A 200 2.57 -4.49 4.42
N MET A 201 1.85 -3.61 5.11
CA MET A 201 2.36 -2.30 5.48
C MET A 201 3.26 -2.33 6.71
N SER A 202 2.94 -3.15 7.70
CA SER A 202 3.72 -3.25 8.93
C SER A 202 4.83 -4.30 8.86
N GLY A 203 4.72 -5.26 7.92
CA GLY A 203 5.63 -6.39 7.83
C GLY A 203 5.51 -7.36 8.99
N ARG A 204 4.39 -7.33 9.73
CA ARG A 204 4.16 -8.27 10.82
C ARG A 204 3.82 -9.64 10.26
N LEU A 205 4.39 -10.66 10.89
CA LEU A 205 4.00 -12.05 10.71
C LEU A 205 3.27 -12.51 11.99
N MET A 206 2.06 -12.96 11.83
CA MET A 206 1.10 -13.22 12.90
C MET A 206 0.56 -14.63 12.81
N SER A 207 0.01 -15.17 13.89
CA SER A 207 -0.68 -16.44 13.85
C SER A 207 -1.95 -16.45 14.67
N LEU A 208 -2.93 -17.24 14.23
CA LEU A 208 -4.14 -17.54 14.96
C LEU A 208 -4.19 -19.05 15.26
N LYS A 209 -4.53 -19.38 16.48
CA LYS A 209 -4.76 -20.75 16.93
C LYS A 209 -6.21 -20.91 17.37
N GLU A 210 -6.89 -21.87 16.78
CA GLU A 210 -8.25 -22.21 17.19
C GLU A 210 -8.25 -23.00 18.50
N ASP A 211 -9.08 -22.59 19.43
CA ASP A 211 -9.48 -23.42 20.57
C ASP A 211 -10.72 -24.21 20.15
N HIS A 212 -10.52 -25.47 19.83
CA HIS A 212 -11.59 -26.35 19.37
C HIS A 212 -12.68 -26.64 20.41
N ALA A 213 -12.46 -26.34 21.68
CA ALA A 213 -13.46 -26.51 22.73
C ALA A 213 -14.44 -25.32 22.78
N THR A 214 -13.96 -24.12 22.51
CA THR A 214 -14.74 -22.88 22.57
C THR A 214 -15.09 -22.32 21.18
N GLY A 215 -14.33 -22.68 20.14
CA GLY A 215 -14.41 -22.08 18.80
C GLY A 215 -13.77 -20.70 18.72
N GLU A 216 -13.09 -20.24 19.77
CA GLU A 216 -12.41 -18.96 19.81
C GLU A 216 -11.02 -19.03 19.18
N TRP A 217 -10.54 -17.91 18.66
CA TRP A 217 -9.23 -17.79 18.03
C TRP A 217 -8.28 -16.97 18.90
N GLN A 218 -7.14 -17.56 19.21
CA GLN A 218 -6.07 -16.94 20.01
C GLN A 218 -5.01 -16.36 19.08
N TYR A 219 -4.76 -15.06 19.22
CA TYR A 219 -3.72 -14.36 18.49
C TYR A 219 -2.35 -14.53 19.13
N ASN A 220 -1.33 -14.75 18.29
CA ASN A 220 0.08 -14.66 18.66
C ASN A 220 0.86 -13.98 17.56
N GLU A 221 1.81 -13.14 17.93
CA GLU A 221 2.75 -12.54 16.99
C GLU A 221 3.95 -13.46 16.82
N ILE A 222 4.30 -13.77 15.57
CA ILE A 222 5.52 -14.52 15.27
C ILE A 222 6.67 -13.54 15.35
N CYS A 223 7.61 -13.84 16.22
CA CYS A 223 8.77 -13.01 16.49
C CYS A 223 9.69 -12.89 15.27
N MET A 224 9.54 -11.81 14.52
CA MET A 224 10.42 -11.48 13.40
C MET A 224 10.57 -9.95 13.31
N GLY A 225 11.82 -9.48 13.21
CA GLY A 225 12.11 -8.07 12.93
C GLY A 225 12.92 -7.32 13.95
N THR A 226 13.35 -6.13 13.55
CA THR A 226 14.17 -5.20 14.34
C THR A 226 13.44 -4.72 15.59
N GLY A 227 14.00 -5.00 16.76
CA GLY A 227 13.51 -4.50 18.04
C GLY A 227 12.71 -5.50 18.88
N GLN A 228 12.40 -6.68 18.37
CA GLN A 228 11.85 -7.76 19.19
C GLN A 228 12.96 -8.75 19.54
N THR A 229 13.04 -9.11 20.81
CA THR A 229 14.06 -9.98 21.37
C THR A 229 13.79 -11.47 21.06
N CYS A 230 13.65 -11.80 19.79
CA CYS A 230 13.49 -13.15 19.32
C CYS A 230 14.83 -13.68 18.81
N MET A 231 15.79 -13.75 19.69
CA MET A 231 17.14 -14.23 19.38
C MET A 231 17.19 -15.75 19.48
N PHE A 232 16.86 -16.41 18.39
CA PHE A 232 17.20 -17.83 18.20
C PHE A 232 18.40 -17.92 17.27
N PRO A 233 19.49 -18.63 17.68
CA PRO A 233 20.64 -18.83 16.83
C PRO A 233 20.27 -19.51 15.51
N GLY A 234 20.65 -18.90 14.38
CA GLY A 234 20.39 -19.44 13.05
C GLY A 234 19.08 -18.99 12.39
N LEU A 235 18.24 -18.22 13.06
CA LEU A 235 17.08 -17.61 12.44
C LEU A 235 17.44 -16.31 11.74
N ILE A 236 16.86 -16.06 10.58
CA ILE A 236 16.91 -14.79 9.90
C ILE A 236 15.90 -13.88 10.59
N ASN A 237 16.40 -13.00 11.46
CA ASN A 237 15.60 -11.98 12.15
C ASN A 237 15.41 -10.71 11.30
N ASN A 238 15.82 -10.75 10.04
CA ASN A 238 15.76 -9.61 9.13
C ASN A 238 15.22 -10.07 7.79
N TYR A 239 14.03 -9.62 7.44
CA TYR A 239 13.37 -9.86 6.15
C TYR A 239 12.84 -8.52 5.61
N TYR A 240 12.50 -8.51 4.32
CA TYR A 240 11.91 -7.32 3.72
C TYR A 240 10.54 -7.03 4.30
N GLN A 241 10.26 -5.75 4.54
CA GLN A 241 9.08 -5.29 5.27
C GLN A 241 7.76 -5.64 4.58
N TYR A 242 7.68 -5.54 3.27
CA TYR A 242 6.40 -5.67 2.56
C TYR A 242 6.10 -7.13 2.23
N ILE A 243 5.23 -7.77 3.04
CA ILE A 243 4.80 -9.16 2.83
C ILE A 243 3.67 -9.16 1.79
N ILE A 244 3.94 -9.69 0.59
CA ILE A 244 3.03 -9.61 -0.57
C ILE A 244 2.24 -10.88 -0.84
N SER A 245 2.70 -12.04 -0.39
CA SER A 245 2.00 -13.30 -0.65
C SER A 245 2.51 -14.42 0.25
N PHE A 246 1.74 -15.48 0.30
CA PHE A 246 2.05 -16.74 0.96
C PHE A 246 1.89 -17.90 -0.01
N ALA A 247 2.52 -19.02 0.30
CA ALA A 247 2.39 -20.27 -0.41
C ALA A 247 2.67 -21.46 0.53
N GLU A 248 2.25 -22.65 0.12
CA GLU A 248 2.65 -23.91 0.75
C GLU A 248 3.17 -24.88 -0.30
N ASP A 249 4.08 -25.77 0.10
CA ASP A 249 4.54 -26.86 -0.76
C ASP A 249 3.67 -28.12 -0.62
N GLU A 250 4.02 -29.17 -1.36
CA GLU A 250 3.28 -30.44 -1.30
C GLU A 250 3.33 -31.10 0.07
N ALA A 251 4.38 -30.85 0.87
CA ALA A 251 4.50 -31.32 2.24
C ALA A 251 3.66 -30.50 3.23
N GLY A 252 3.10 -29.36 2.80
CA GLY A 252 2.35 -28.41 3.62
C GLY A 252 3.23 -27.45 4.39
N ASP A 253 4.53 -27.40 4.11
CA ASP A 253 5.42 -26.40 4.69
C ASP A 253 5.17 -25.06 4.05
N GLN A 254 5.19 -24.00 4.86
CA GLN A 254 4.73 -22.68 4.46
C GLN A 254 5.89 -21.77 4.08
N TYR A 255 5.60 -20.93 3.10
CA TYR A 255 6.50 -19.88 2.59
C TYR A 255 5.77 -18.55 2.53
N PHE A 256 6.53 -17.46 2.64
CA PHE A 256 6.00 -16.13 2.32
C PHE A 256 6.97 -15.37 1.41
N LEU A 257 6.41 -14.47 0.64
CA LEU A 257 7.15 -13.58 -0.26
C LEU A 257 7.11 -12.18 0.31
N SER A 258 8.27 -11.53 0.38
CA SER A 258 8.29 -10.12 0.73
C SER A 258 9.29 -9.34 -0.12
N THR A 259 9.12 -8.03 -0.15
CA THR A 259 9.95 -7.11 -0.92
C THR A 259 10.40 -5.93 -0.06
N GLY A 260 11.57 -5.40 -0.38
CA GLY A 260 12.08 -4.16 0.24
C GLY A 260 11.51 -2.89 -0.40
N VAL A 261 10.94 -3.02 -1.60
CA VAL A 261 10.36 -1.91 -2.36
C VAL A 261 9.04 -2.38 -2.96
N PRO A 262 7.91 -1.77 -2.61
CA PRO A 262 6.60 -2.17 -3.13
C PRO A 262 6.37 -1.65 -4.55
N SER A 263 7.17 -2.12 -5.49
CA SER A 263 7.10 -1.74 -6.89
C SER A 263 7.25 -2.96 -7.79
N ALA A 264 6.36 -3.09 -8.75
CA ALA A 264 6.39 -4.17 -9.75
C ALA A 264 7.65 -4.15 -10.65
N THR A 265 8.38 -3.04 -10.68
CA THR A 265 9.58 -2.86 -11.51
C THR A 265 10.89 -3.03 -10.73
N ALA A 266 10.83 -3.14 -9.40
CA ALA A 266 12.00 -3.30 -8.55
C ALA A 266 12.30 -4.79 -8.29
N ALA A 267 13.53 -5.23 -8.60
CA ALA A 267 13.97 -6.61 -8.38
C ALA A 267 14.49 -6.81 -6.95
N HIS A 268 13.61 -6.74 -5.94
CA HIS A 268 13.97 -6.84 -4.52
C HIS A 268 13.14 -7.88 -3.75
N GLY A 269 12.53 -8.84 -4.44
CA GLY A 269 11.72 -9.88 -3.81
C GLY A 269 12.56 -11.05 -3.28
N VAL A 270 12.14 -11.60 -2.14
CA VAL A 270 12.72 -12.80 -1.53
C VAL A 270 11.60 -13.73 -1.07
N VAL A 271 11.81 -15.04 -1.26
CA VAL A 271 10.96 -16.10 -0.72
C VAL A 271 11.58 -16.61 0.58
N TYR A 272 10.80 -16.62 1.64
CA TYR A 272 11.19 -17.12 2.95
C TYR A 272 10.39 -18.36 3.31
N LYS A 273 11.04 -19.34 3.92
CA LYS A 273 10.38 -20.53 4.51
C LYS A 273 10.10 -20.27 5.99
N VAL A 274 8.92 -20.67 6.45
CA VAL A 274 8.55 -20.63 7.87
C VAL A 274 9.04 -21.90 8.54
N VAL A 275 9.89 -21.77 9.56
CA VAL A 275 10.52 -22.89 10.26
C VAL A 275 10.48 -22.65 11.77
N ASP A 276 10.05 -23.67 12.53
CA ASP A 276 10.22 -23.70 13.99
C ASP A 276 11.50 -24.47 14.35
N THR A 277 12.53 -23.73 14.74
CA THR A 277 13.82 -24.31 15.11
C THR A 277 13.80 -25.01 16.47
N SER A 278 12.77 -24.83 17.29
CA SER A 278 12.65 -25.50 18.58
C SER A 278 12.32 -26.99 18.43
N ARG A 279 11.66 -27.35 17.33
CA ARG A 279 11.32 -28.72 16.99
C ARG A 279 11.17 -28.92 15.50
N THR A 280 12.20 -29.45 14.86
CA THR A 280 12.15 -29.87 13.45
C THR A 280 12.00 -31.39 13.33
N ALA A 281 11.36 -31.85 12.28
CA ALA A 281 11.29 -33.27 11.95
C ALA A 281 12.69 -33.79 11.59
N PRO A 282 12.98 -35.08 11.87
CA PRO A 282 14.25 -35.68 11.46
C PRO A 282 14.47 -35.59 9.95
N PRO A 283 15.70 -35.40 9.50
CA PRO A 283 16.02 -35.38 8.07
C PRO A 283 15.45 -36.56 7.31
N GLY A 284 14.84 -36.32 6.15
CA GLY A 284 14.26 -37.34 5.30
C GLY A 284 12.85 -37.84 5.69
N LYS A 285 12.33 -37.46 6.88
CA LYS A 285 10.98 -37.85 7.29
C LYS A 285 9.88 -37.16 6.50
N CYS A 286 10.15 -35.96 6.02
CA CYS A 286 9.17 -35.10 5.35
C CYS A 286 9.34 -35.08 3.83
N GLN A 287 10.08 -36.01 3.26
CA GLN A 287 10.17 -36.13 1.80
C GLN A 287 8.85 -36.68 1.27
N VAL A 288 8.21 -35.90 0.43
CA VAL A 288 7.03 -36.29 -0.34
C VAL A 288 7.53 -36.68 -1.72
N GLU A 289 7.30 -37.94 -2.11
CA GLU A 289 7.56 -38.37 -3.47
C GLU A 289 6.61 -37.64 -4.41
N PRO A 290 7.11 -36.95 -5.46
CA PRO A 290 6.24 -36.24 -6.39
C PRO A 290 5.27 -37.21 -7.04
N SER A 291 3.98 -37.01 -6.82
CA SER A 291 2.94 -37.78 -7.51
C SER A 291 2.91 -37.34 -8.97
N PRO A 292 3.07 -38.23 -9.96
CA PRO A 292 3.01 -37.84 -11.35
C PRO A 292 1.61 -37.34 -11.69
N VAL A 293 1.51 -36.03 -12.01
CA VAL A 293 0.27 -35.39 -12.46
C VAL A 293 -0.15 -36.02 -13.78
N LYS A 294 -1.30 -36.70 -13.81
CA LYS A 294 -1.91 -37.19 -15.06
C LYS A 294 -2.42 -36.01 -15.87
N VAL A 295 -1.57 -35.51 -16.76
CA VAL A 295 -1.94 -34.43 -17.67
C VAL A 295 -2.82 -34.99 -18.79
N LYS A 296 -4.09 -34.59 -18.84
CA LYS A 296 -5.05 -34.97 -19.91
C LYS A 296 -4.78 -34.27 -21.25
N SER A 297 -3.89 -33.30 -21.29
CA SER A 297 -3.53 -32.52 -22.48
C SER A 297 -2.06 -32.72 -22.88
N LYS A 298 -1.75 -32.49 -24.18
CA LYS A 298 -0.35 -32.43 -24.62
C LYS A 298 0.33 -31.23 -23.97
N ARG A 299 1.53 -31.43 -23.42
CA ARG A 299 2.36 -30.31 -22.95
C ARG A 299 2.63 -29.38 -24.12
N ILE A 300 2.19 -28.15 -24.02
CA ILE A 300 2.56 -27.09 -24.97
C ILE A 300 3.84 -26.47 -24.41
N PRO A 301 4.94 -26.42 -25.21
CA PRO A 301 6.15 -25.74 -24.77
C PRO A 301 5.81 -24.27 -24.45
N PHE A 302 6.08 -23.85 -23.24
CA PHE A 302 5.96 -22.45 -22.86
C PHE A 302 7.13 -21.69 -23.49
N VAL A 303 6.85 -20.91 -24.53
CA VAL A 303 7.81 -19.98 -25.12
C VAL A 303 7.36 -18.58 -24.66
N PRO A 304 8.04 -17.95 -23.69
CA PRO A 304 7.69 -16.60 -23.27
C PRO A 304 7.83 -15.66 -24.48
N LYS A 305 6.75 -14.93 -24.80
CA LYS A 305 6.74 -13.93 -25.87
C LYS A 305 7.60 -12.70 -25.54
N GLU A 306 7.83 -12.47 -24.26
CA GLU A 306 8.69 -11.39 -23.76
C GLU A 306 10.01 -12.00 -23.27
N LYS A 307 11.10 -11.53 -23.83
CA LYS A 307 12.40 -11.76 -23.22
C LYS A 307 12.42 -10.92 -21.95
N PHE A 308 12.48 -11.56 -20.79
CA PHE A 308 12.89 -10.86 -19.58
C PHE A 308 14.27 -10.26 -19.84
N ILE A 309 14.30 -8.96 -20.09
CA ILE A 309 15.55 -8.22 -20.14
C ILE A 309 15.99 -8.11 -18.66
N MET A 310 16.74 -9.10 -18.22
CA MET A 310 17.56 -8.91 -17.02
C MET A 310 18.52 -7.77 -17.35
N LYS A 311 18.24 -6.57 -16.89
CA LYS A 311 19.26 -5.52 -16.86
C LYS A 311 20.40 -6.09 -16.02
N ALA A 312 21.55 -6.34 -16.69
CA ALA A 312 22.75 -6.67 -15.97
C ALA A 312 22.96 -5.64 -14.86
N PRO A 313 23.33 -6.06 -13.63
CA PRO A 313 23.63 -5.14 -12.57
C PRO A 313 24.59 -4.10 -13.11
N THR A 314 24.22 -2.83 -13.02
CA THR A 314 25.12 -1.74 -13.37
C THR A 314 26.37 -1.91 -12.49
N PRO A 315 27.58 -2.02 -13.07
CA PRO A 315 28.76 -2.16 -12.25
C PRO A 315 28.83 -0.92 -11.34
N HIS A 316 28.84 -1.13 -10.03
CA HIS A 316 29.13 -0.06 -9.10
C HIS A 316 30.43 0.62 -9.53
N PRO A 317 30.50 1.96 -9.60
CA PRO A 317 31.76 2.64 -9.81
C PRO A 317 32.73 2.20 -8.70
N ARG A 318 33.79 1.50 -9.06
CA ARG A 318 34.89 1.22 -8.13
C ARG A 318 35.37 2.56 -7.63
N LEU A 319 35.25 2.81 -6.35
CA LEU A 319 35.99 3.84 -5.65
C LEU A 319 37.48 3.61 -5.98
N LYS A 320 38.06 4.50 -6.77
CA LYS A 320 39.50 4.53 -6.97
C LYS A 320 40.11 4.92 -5.65
N SER A 321 40.80 3.99 -5.03
CA SER A 321 41.75 4.24 -3.95
C SER A 321 42.80 5.22 -4.45
N THR A 322 42.79 6.43 -3.93
CA THR A 322 43.83 7.42 -4.11
C THR A 322 44.92 7.17 -3.09
N THR A 323 45.98 6.47 -3.51
CA THR A 323 47.28 6.57 -2.91
C THR A 323 48.29 6.59 -4.06
N GLU A 324 48.73 7.80 -4.43
CA GLU A 324 50.11 8.09 -4.85
C GLU A 324 50.31 9.60 -4.99
N ALA A 325 51.31 10.08 -4.33
CA ALA A 325 51.73 11.48 -4.25
C ALA A 325 52.63 11.91 -5.44
N PRO A 326 53.01 13.16 -5.57
CA PRO A 326 53.15 13.85 -6.86
C PRO A 326 54.58 13.89 -7.39
N ARG A 327 54.78 13.99 -8.72
CA ARG A 327 55.97 14.55 -9.34
C ARG A 327 55.62 15.51 -10.46
N GLY A 328 56.27 16.65 -10.39
CA GLY A 328 56.02 17.87 -11.10
C GLY A 328 56.34 17.92 -12.59
N GLY A 329 55.98 19.04 -13.21
CA GLY A 329 56.37 19.43 -14.57
C GLY A 329 55.42 20.48 -15.13
N GLU A 330 55.89 21.69 -15.21
CA GLU A 330 55.30 22.96 -15.62
C GLU A 330 55.08 23.10 -17.14
N PRO A 331 54.73 24.29 -17.69
CA PRO A 331 53.43 24.55 -18.34
C PRO A 331 53.58 24.94 -19.83
N GLN A 332 52.46 24.96 -20.59
CA GLN A 332 52.36 25.81 -21.79
C GLN A 332 50.91 26.13 -22.14
N THR A 333 50.60 27.41 -22.15
CA THR A 333 49.51 28.12 -22.78
C THR A 333 49.89 28.51 -24.23
N PRO A 334 49.08 29.29 -24.99
CA PRO A 334 47.67 29.20 -25.39
C PRO A 334 47.44 29.34 -26.90
N ARG A 335 46.21 29.27 -27.40
CA ARG A 335 45.72 30.11 -28.56
C ARG A 335 44.30 29.80 -28.96
N SER A 336 43.47 30.82 -28.87
CA SER A 336 42.24 31.04 -29.70
C SER A 336 42.66 31.60 -31.06
N PRO A 337 41.83 31.62 -32.10
CA PRO A 337 40.75 32.59 -32.28
C PRO A 337 39.47 32.14 -33.10
N ALA A 338 38.44 32.89 -32.97
CA ALA A 338 37.27 33.03 -33.83
C ALA A 338 37.66 33.79 -35.15
N PRO A 339 36.77 34.12 -36.14
CA PRO A 339 35.33 34.33 -36.16
C PRO A 339 34.62 34.10 -37.54
N GLY A 340 33.33 34.44 -37.60
CA GLY A 340 32.65 34.90 -38.82
C GLY A 340 31.45 34.06 -39.25
N ASN A 341 30.34 34.49 -39.75
CA ASN A 341 29.66 35.81 -39.85
C ASN A 341 28.36 35.53 -40.65
N ARG A 342 27.32 36.31 -40.33
CA ARG A 342 26.22 36.82 -41.21
C ARG A 342 25.12 35.80 -41.60
N GLY A 343 23.88 36.16 -41.64
CA GLY A 343 23.03 37.35 -41.70
C GLY A 343 21.62 36.81 -41.91
N GLY A 344 20.57 37.40 -41.63
CA GLY A 344 19.97 38.65 -41.98
C GLY A 344 18.47 38.43 -42.06
N THR A 345 17.80 39.41 -41.59
CA THR A 345 16.62 40.25 -42.01
C THR A 345 15.24 39.70 -41.68
N ALA A 346 14.53 40.40 -40.81
CA ALA A 346 13.59 41.56 -40.99
C ALA A 346 12.18 41.04 -41.29
N GLU A 347 11.08 41.51 -40.89
CA GLU A 347 10.53 42.80 -40.42
C GLU A 347 9.06 42.62 -40.01
N ASN A 348 8.60 43.49 -39.19
CA ASN A 348 7.36 44.29 -39.12
C ASN A 348 6.10 43.61 -38.53
N GLY A 349 5.37 44.22 -37.67
CA GLY A 349 5.09 45.58 -37.30
C GLY A 349 3.69 45.65 -36.71
N GLY A 350 3.46 46.54 -35.78
CA GLY A 350 2.25 47.35 -35.76
C GLY A 350 1.35 47.31 -34.55
N ARG A 351 1.62 48.22 -33.63
CA ARG A 351 0.74 49.30 -33.08
C ARG A 351 -0.51 48.94 -32.23
N THR A 352 -0.40 49.44 -31.02
CA THR A 352 -1.44 50.02 -30.11
C THR A 352 -2.40 51.02 -30.80
N PRO A 353 -3.52 51.54 -30.20
CA PRO A 353 -3.67 52.16 -28.88
C PRO A 353 -5.04 51.85 -28.20
N GLY A 354 -5.29 52.06 -26.96
CA GLY A 354 -5.36 53.30 -26.16
C GLY A 354 -6.73 53.52 -25.59
N ASN A 355 -6.89 53.82 -24.37
CA ASN A 355 -7.38 55.06 -23.74
C ASN A 355 -8.46 54.93 -22.65
N ARG A 356 -8.13 55.54 -21.54
CA ARG A 356 -8.90 56.46 -20.66
C ARG A 356 -10.16 55.93 -19.97
N GLY A 357 -10.40 56.20 -18.74
CA GLY A 357 -10.23 57.26 -17.75
C GLY A 357 -11.24 56.96 -16.67
N GLY A 358 -11.18 57.41 -15.51
CA GLY A 358 -11.11 58.64 -14.86
C GLY A 358 -11.70 58.45 -13.47
N THR A 359 -11.06 59.06 -12.48
CA THR A 359 -11.53 60.04 -11.48
C THR A 359 -12.68 59.61 -10.54
N ALA A 360 -12.75 59.91 -9.26
CA ALA A 360 -12.12 60.88 -8.36
C ALA A 360 -12.53 60.58 -6.93
N GLU A 361 -11.65 60.84 -5.98
CA GLU A 361 -11.73 61.83 -4.90
C GLU A 361 -12.64 61.53 -3.69
N ASN A 362 -12.16 61.59 -2.53
CA ASN A 362 -12.12 62.52 -1.38
C ASN A 362 -12.08 61.74 -0.09
N GLY A 363 -11.31 61.98 0.91
CA GLY A 363 -10.75 63.17 1.47
C GLY A 363 -10.90 63.10 2.99
N GLY A 364 -9.88 63.46 3.76
CA GLY A 364 -10.15 63.85 5.14
C GLY A 364 -9.16 63.40 6.23
N ARG A 365 -8.08 64.13 6.35
CA ARG A 365 -7.42 64.71 7.54
C ARG A 365 -7.04 63.88 8.76
N ALA A 366 -5.71 63.94 8.96
CA ALA A 366 -5.00 63.79 10.23
C ALA A 366 -5.30 64.95 11.25
N PRO A 367 -4.86 64.89 12.51
CA PRO A 367 -3.49 65.28 12.84
C PRO A 367 -2.88 64.47 14.04
N GLY A 368 -1.60 64.18 14.06
CA GLY A 368 -0.56 65.01 14.67
C GLY A 368 0.15 64.37 15.83
N ASN A 369 1.35 64.02 15.67
CA ASN A 369 2.61 64.51 16.25
C ASN A 369 3.33 63.70 17.34
N ARG A 370 4.62 63.60 17.08
CA ARG A 370 5.83 63.44 17.90
C ARG A 370 6.52 62.07 17.88
N GLY A 371 7.45 62.02 17.12
CA GLY A 371 8.86 61.88 17.08
C GLY A 371 9.55 60.96 18.07
N ARG A 372 10.21 59.94 17.52
CA ARG A 372 11.51 59.48 18.00
C ARG A 372 12.22 58.74 16.90
N THR A 373 13.39 59.20 16.54
CA THR A 373 14.41 58.61 15.69
C THR A 373 14.81 57.26 16.21
N GLU A 374 14.71 56.21 15.35
CA GLU A 374 15.52 55.02 15.43
C GLU A 374 15.73 54.44 14.04
N GLU A 375 16.95 54.02 13.82
CA GLU A 375 17.64 53.68 12.60
C GLU A 375 16.95 52.68 11.68
N GLY A 376 17.20 52.87 10.40
CA GLY A 376 16.65 52.11 9.28
C GLY A 376 17.00 50.65 9.23
N GLY A 377 16.03 49.81 9.51
CA GLY A 377 16.00 48.42 9.09
C GLY A 377 15.01 48.25 7.95
N GLN A 378 15.51 48.13 6.74
CA GLN A 378 14.69 47.79 5.59
C GLN A 378 13.99 46.46 5.85
N ARG A 379 12.70 46.48 6.16
CA ARG A 379 11.83 45.27 6.13
C ARG A 379 11.79 44.77 4.68
N ARG A 380 12.56 43.72 4.37
CA ARG A 380 12.39 42.93 3.16
C ARG A 380 10.92 42.49 3.11
N ARG A 381 10.17 43.01 2.15
CA ARG A 381 8.85 42.50 1.78
C ARG A 381 9.04 41.02 1.46
N LYS A 382 8.45 40.13 2.28
CA LYS A 382 8.45 38.69 2.02
C LYS A 382 7.74 38.45 0.69
N ARG A 383 8.41 37.81 -0.25
CA ARG A 383 7.76 37.31 -1.47
C ARG A 383 6.62 36.37 -1.04
N PRO A 384 5.47 36.37 -1.74
CA PRO A 384 4.42 35.42 -1.52
C PRO A 384 4.99 33.97 -1.67
N PRO A 385 4.45 32.98 -0.96
CA PRO A 385 4.86 31.60 -1.14
C PRO A 385 4.59 31.15 -2.57
N GLY A 386 5.52 30.40 -3.17
CA GLY A 386 5.32 29.71 -4.44
C GLY A 386 4.88 28.26 -4.21
N ASN A 387 4.34 27.61 -5.25
CA ASN A 387 3.98 26.18 -5.20
C ASN A 387 5.16 25.35 -4.69
N GLY A 388 4.88 24.39 -3.80
CA GLY A 388 5.87 23.56 -3.14
C GLY A 388 6.56 24.21 -1.93
N SER A 389 6.23 25.48 -1.59
CA SER A 389 6.74 26.09 -0.34
C SER A 389 6.21 25.32 0.87
N VAL A 390 7.09 25.01 1.82
CA VAL A 390 6.72 24.31 3.07
C VAL A 390 6.89 25.22 4.29
N ARG A 391 6.11 24.94 5.33
CA ARG A 391 6.24 25.55 6.64
C ARG A 391 5.94 24.55 7.74
N LEU A 392 6.46 24.81 8.94
CA LEU A 392 6.16 24.02 10.12
C LEU A 392 5.20 24.75 11.06
N MET A 393 4.21 24.03 11.54
CA MET A 393 3.23 24.54 12.49
C MET A 393 3.19 23.66 13.75
N ARG A 394 2.97 24.30 14.90
CA ARG A 394 2.84 23.61 16.18
C ARG A 394 1.80 24.30 17.04
N ARG A 395 0.68 23.62 17.35
CA ARG A 395 -0.43 24.18 18.15
C ARG A 395 -0.83 25.60 17.71
N GLY A 396 -1.06 25.79 16.40
CA GLY A 396 -1.48 27.08 15.83
C GLY A 396 -0.39 28.15 15.72
N ARG A 397 0.87 27.86 16.07
CA ARG A 397 2.00 28.77 15.96
C ARG A 397 3.07 28.20 15.03
N ARG A 398 3.87 29.07 14.37
CA ARG A 398 5.00 28.63 13.54
C ARG A 398 6.04 27.91 14.41
N GLY A 399 6.37 26.68 14.03
CA GLY A 399 7.52 25.94 14.53
C GLY A 399 8.83 26.45 13.92
N ARG A 400 9.92 26.38 14.68
CA ARG A 400 11.28 26.75 14.15
C ARG A 400 11.94 25.57 13.46
N ALA A 401 12.15 24.48 14.19
CA ALA A 401 12.87 23.28 13.71
C ALA A 401 12.02 22.00 13.77
N ARG A 402 10.84 22.07 14.34
CA ARG A 402 9.91 20.93 14.42
C ARG A 402 8.46 21.39 14.37
N GLY A 403 7.60 20.58 13.77
CA GLY A 403 6.17 20.87 13.66
C GLY A 403 5.49 20.02 12.61
N ARG A 404 4.15 20.14 12.55
CA ARG A 404 3.36 19.61 11.44
C ARG A 404 3.79 20.29 10.15
N VAL A 405 3.94 19.51 9.11
CA VAL A 405 4.26 20.00 7.78
C VAL A 405 3.02 20.58 7.11
N GLU A 406 3.13 21.81 6.60
CA GLU A 406 2.13 22.38 5.73
C GLU A 406 2.82 22.82 4.43
N ILE A 407 2.17 22.52 3.31
CA ILE A 407 2.64 22.80 1.95
C ILE A 407 1.71 23.80 1.25
N PHE A 408 2.27 24.65 0.40
CA PHE A 408 1.52 25.61 -0.39
C PHE A 408 1.41 25.10 -1.83
N ILE A 409 0.19 24.87 -2.29
CA ILE A 409 -0.11 24.40 -3.65
C ILE A 409 -1.32 25.17 -4.16
N ASP A 410 -1.23 25.68 -5.40
CA ASP A 410 -2.32 26.35 -6.14
C ASP A 410 -3.05 27.44 -5.36
N GLY A 411 -2.28 28.23 -4.60
CA GLY A 411 -2.80 29.39 -3.89
C GLY A 411 -3.25 29.13 -2.44
N GLU A 412 -3.24 27.89 -1.97
CA GLU A 412 -3.66 27.54 -0.62
C GLU A 412 -2.59 26.78 0.17
N TRP A 413 -2.66 26.86 1.51
CA TRP A 413 -1.89 26.03 2.42
C TRP A 413 -2.71 24.80 2.80
N GLY A 414 -2.09 23.63 2.78
CA GLY A 414 -2.69 22.39 3.27
C GLY A 414 -1.72 21.52 4.02
N THR A 415 -2.23 20.44 4.62
CA THR A 415 -1.45 19.46 5.37
C THR A 415 -0.99 18.33 4.44
N VAL A 416 -0.12 17.49 4.96
CA VAL A 416 0.39 16.28 4.31
C VAL A 416 0.00 15.11 5.18
N CYS A 417 -0.54 14.06 4.59
CA CYS A 417 -0.82 12.80 5.27
C CYS A 417 0.47 12.10 5.68
N ASP A 418 0.40 11.29 6.72
CA ASP A 418 1.55 10.52 7.19
C ASP A 418 1.67 9.12 6.57
N ASP A 419 0.80 8.77 5.63
CA ASP A 419 0.92 7.56 4.83
C ASP A 419 2.13 7.69 3.91
N GLY A 420 2.98 6.66 3.89
CA GLY A 420 4.28 6.74 3.21
C GLY A 420 5.32 7.68 3.86
N TRP A 421 4.95 8.50 4.86
CA TRP A 421 5.81 9.50 5.46
C TRP A 421 7.00 8.89 6.21
N GLY A 422 8.20 9.13 5.72
CA GLY A 422 9.44 8.58 6.25
C GLY A 422 10.54 9.62 6.43
N LEU A 423 11.71 9.16 6.93
CA LEU A 423 12.85 10.04 7.20
C LEU A 423 13.37 10.71 5.91
N SER A 424 13.25 10.05 4.76
CA SER A 424 13.62 10.64 3.46
C SER A 424 12.75 11.84 3.10
N ALA A 425 11.43 11.75 3.30
CA ALA A 425 10.50 12.87 3.10
C ALA A 425 10.77 13.99 4.12
N ALA A 426 11.01 13.63 5.37
CA ALA A 426 11.41 14.59 6.41
C ALA A 426 12.71 15.32 6.03
N ALA A 427 13.70 14.64 5.44
CA ALA A 427 14.95 15.23 4.99
C ALA A 427 14.75 16.26 3.87
N VAL A 428 13.84 15.99 2.92
CA VAL A 428 13.45 16.93 1.87
C VAL A 428 12.86 18.20 2.48
N VAL A 429 11.88 18.06 3.40
CA VAL A 429 11.25 19.20 4.08
C VAL A 429 12.26 19.98 4.91
N CYS A 430 13.12 19.33 5.68
CA CYS A 430 14.15 19.98 6.48
C CYS A 430 15.11 20.79 5.62
N ARG A 431 15.53 20.24 4.48
CA ARG A 431 16.40 20.93 3.52
C ARG A 431 15.71 22.16 2.89
N GLN A 432 14.44 22.06 2.51
CA GLN A 432 13.66 23.20 2.03
C GLN A 432 13.56 24.32 3.07
N LEU A 433 13.60 23.98 4.35
CA LEU A 433 13.55 24.92 5.46
C LEU A 433 14.96 25.45 5.88
N GLY A 434 16.03 24.97 5.21
CA GLY A 434 17.41 25.38 5.46
C GLY A 434 18.08 24.66 6.64
N PHE A 435 17.61 23.44 6.96
CA PHE A 435 18.24 22.53 7.90
C PHE A 435 18.94 21.41 7.14
N PRO A 436 20.20 21.08 7.46
CA PRO A 436 20.94 20.02 6.78
C PRO A 436 20.47 18.61 7.16
N HIS A 437 19.90 18.42 8.36
CA HIS A 437 19.56 17.10 8.86
C HIS A 437 18.10 17.00 9.32
N ALA A 438 17.48 15.84 9.02
CA ALA A 438 16.22 15.44 9.61
C ALA A 438 16.49 14.48 10.76
N VAL A 439 16.03 14.83 11.94
CA VAL A 439 16.15 13.99 13.15
C VAL A 439 15.07 12.92 13.14
N ARG A 440 13.85 13.31 12.75
CA ARG A 440 12.69 12.43 12.84
C ARG A 440 11.56 12.83 11.90
N ALA A 441 10.94 11.82 11.32
CA ALA A 441 9.62 11.91 10.70
C ALA A 441 8.56 11.65 11.77
N ALA A 442 7.71 12.64 12.04
CA ALA A 442 6.63 12.52 13.02
C ALA A 442 5.33 12.17 12.30
N LYS A 443 4.54 11.32 12.91
CA LYS A 443 3.27 10.80 12.41
C LYS A 443 2.14 11.06 13.41
N LYS A 444 0.89 10.76 13.00
CA LYS A 444 -0.31 10.80 13.87
C LYS A 444 -0.53 12.16 14.51
N ALA A 445 -0.42 13.20 13.70
CA ALA A 445 -0.63 14.58 14.12
C ALA A 445 0.08 14.95 15.45
N GLU A 446 1.28 14.42 15.70
CA GLU A 446 2.02 14.63 16.96
C GLU A 446 2.20 16.11 17.28
N PHE A 447 2.33 16.96 16.28
CA PHE A 447 2.46 18.41 16.45
C PHE A 447 1.13 19.18 16.40
N GLY A 448 0.01 18.44 16.40
CA GLY A 448 -1.36 18.95 16.36
C GLY A 448 -1.98 18.90 14.97
N GLN A 449 -3.28 18.72 14.93
CA GLN A 449 -4.10 18.59 13.73
C GLN A 449 -4.26 19.91 12.99
N GLY A 450 -4.31 19.86 11.66
CA GLY A 450 -4.57 20.99 10.76
C GLY A 450 -6.03 21.11 10.34
N SER A 451 -6.98 20.84 11.22
CA SER A 451 -8.41 20.66 10.93
C SER A 451 -9.10 21.80 10.18
N SER A 452 -8.47 22.98 10.09
CA SER A 452 -8.96 24.12 9.31
C SER A 452 -8.40 24.19 7.89
N LEU A 453 -7.53 23.27 7.51
CA LEU A 453 -6.88 23.19 6.20
C LEU A 453 -7.39 21.96 5.45
N ARG A 454 -7.12 21.87 4.15
CA ARG A 454 -7.27 20.64 3.38
C ARG A 454 -6.01 19.79 3.52
N ILE A 455 -6.15 18.49 3.39
CA ILE A 455 -5.02 17.60 3.16
C ILE A 455 -4.72 17.67 1.66
N LEU A 456 -3.51 18.07 1.30
CA LEU A 456 -3.13 18.31 -0.10
C LEU A 456 -2.23 17.22 -0.67
N LEU A 457 -1.44 16.54 0.16
CA LEU A 457 -0.58 15.43 -0.29
C LEU A 457 -0.81 14.20 0.56
N ASP A 458 -0.80 13.06 -0.11
CA ASP A 458 -0.89 11.73 0.48
C ASP A 458 0.09 10.78 -0.21
N ASP A 459 0.42 9.65 0.46
CA ASP A 459 1.35 8.63 -0.04
C ASP A 459 2.73 9.18 -0.44
N VAL A 460 3.22 10.18 0.30
CA VAL A 460 4.47 10.88 -0.04
C VAL A 460 5.68 9.99 0.19
N GLN A 461 6.34 9.63 -0.90
CA GLN A 461 7.54 8.81 -0.93
C GLN A 461 8.69 9.55 -1.61
N CYS A 462 9.75 9.81 -0.86
CA CYS A 462 10.94 10.51 -1.34
C CYS A 462 12.18 9.61 -1.28
N SER A 463 13.10 9.84 -2.20
CA SER A 463 14.45 9.28 -2.15
C SER A 463 15.34 9.99 -1.12
N GLY A 464 14.96 11.21 -0.74
CA GLY A 464 15.70 12.11 0.11
C GLY A 464 16.62 13.08 -0.66
N GLN A 465 16.64 13.04 -1.99
CA GLN A 465 17.48 13.90 -2.84
C GLN A 465 16.69 15.00 -3.55
N GLU A 466 15.40 14.97 -3.50
CA GLU A 466 14.49 15.91 -4.16
C GLU A 466 14.68 17.34 -3.61
N ARG A 467 14.47 18.34 -4.44
CA ARG A 467 14.61 19.75 -4.06
C ARG A 467 13.39 20.26 -3.31
N THR A 468 12.22 19.73 -3.65
CA THR A 468 10.94 20.09 -3.08
C THR A 468 10.10 18.83 -2.82
N LEU A 469 9.16 18.92 -1.88
CA LEU A 469 8.27 17.80 -1.55
C LEU A 469 7.38 17.42 -2.73
N LEU A 470 7.10 18.34 -3.67
CA LEU A 470 6.35 18.07 -4.90
C LEU A 470 7.11 17.24 -5.94
N GLU A 471 8.43 17.09 -5.79
CA GLU A 471 9.23 16.23 -6.66
C GLU A 471 9.26 14.78 -6.17
N CYS A 472 8.78 14.53 -4.97
CA CYS A 472 8.58 13.17 -4.45
C CYS A 472 7.38 12.50 -5.13
N SER A 473 7.35 11.17 -5.12
CA SER A 473 6.15 10.45 -5.52
C SER A 473 5.04 10.70 -4.50
N HIS A 474 3.84 11.00 -4.95
CA HIS A 474 2.67 11.22 -4.11
C HIS A 474 1.38 10.98 -4.92
N ALA A 475 0.25 10.81 -4.25
CA ALA A 475 -1.07 10.81 -4.87
C ALA A 475 -1.38 12.18 -5.52
N ASP A 476 -2.33 12.24 -6.43
CA ASP A 476 -2.76 13.50 -7.04
C ASP A 476 -3.16 14.50 -5.95
N VAL A 477 -2.80 15.78 -6.16
CA VAL A 477 -3.03 16.85 -5.18
C VAL A 477 -4.50 16.89 -4.75
N GLY A 478 -4.73 16.79 -3.45
CA GLY A 478 -6.06 16.75 -2.85
C GLY A 478 -6.75 15.38 -2.90
N THR A 479 -6.10 14.37 -3.46
CA THR A 479 -6.54 12.97 -3.38
C THR A 479 -5.88 12.31 -2.17
N HIS A 480 -6.70 11.89 -1.20
CA HIS A 480 -6.22 11.29 0.04
C HIS A 480 -7.30 10.41 0.69
N ASN A 481 -6.87 9.45 1.50
CA ASN A 481 -7.73 8.63 2.36
C ASN A 481 -7.61 8.99 3.85
N CYS A 482 -6.88 10.04 4.18
CA CYS A 482 -6.45 10.42 5.52
C CYS A 482 -7.42 11.36 6.23
N SER A 483 -7.37 11.34 7.55
CA SER A 483 -7.92 12.36 8.43
C SER A 483 -6.80 13.24 9.00
N HIS A 484 -7.15 14.38 9.61
CA HIS A 484 -6.15 15.23 10.28
C HIS A 484 -5.50 14.61 11.53
N GLU A 485 -5.95 13.42 11.94
CA GLU A 485 -5.25 12.60 12.94
C GLU A 485 -3.97 11.97 12.39
N GLU A 486 -3.82 12.00 11.06
CA GLU A 486 -2.69 11.45 10.30
C GLU A 486 -1.85 12.57 9.67
N ASP A 487 -1.93 13.79 10.19
CA ASP A 487 -1.08 14.89 9.70
C ASP A 487 0.40 14.61 9.98
N ALA A 488 1.21 14.66 8.92
CA ALA A 488 2.66 14.46 8.95
C ALA A 488 3.40 15.62 9.61
N GLY A 489 4.52 15.30 10.25
CA GLY A 489 5.38 16.28 10.89
C GLY A 489 6.87 15.93 10.74
N VAL A 490 7.72 16.89 11.08
CA VAL A 490 9.18 16.68 11.07
C VAL A 490 9.85 17.32 12.28
N GLU A 491 11.00 16.78 12.62
CA GLU A 491 11.98 17.40 13.50
C GLU A 491 13.32 17.49 12.76
N CYS A 492 13.87 18.70 12.66
CA CYS A 492 15.07 19.03 11.91
C CYS A 492 16.20 19.48 12.85
N SER A 493 17.46 19.26 12.47
CA SER A 493 18.65 19.72 13.19
C SER A 493 19.62 20.44 12.27
N ARG A 494 20.46 21.31 12.87
CA ARG A 494 21.64 21.92 12.22
C ARG A 494 22.91 21.15 12.51
N GLU A 495 22.89 20.30 13.50
CA GLU A 495 24.01 19.45 13.94
C GLU A 495 23.74 18.02 13.45
N GLU A 496 24.79 17.31 13.11
CA GLU A 496 24.74 15.90 12.77
C GLU A 496 24.29 15.10 14.02
N VAL A 497 23.30 14.23 13.87
CA VAL A 497 22.66 13.49 14.98
C VAL A 497 23.04 12.02 14.89
#